data_a4bafc0b1443f71ba57929ddee2b9e22
#
_entry.id   a4bafc0b1443f71ba57929ddee2b9e22
#
_cell.length_a   1.000
_cell.length_b   1.000
_cell.length_c   1.000
_cell.angle_alpha   90.00
_cell.angle_beta   90.00
_cell.angle_gamma   90.00
#
_symmetry.space_group_name_H-M   'P 1'
#
loop_
_entity.id
_entity.type
_entity.pdbx_description
1 polymer ?
#
loop_
_entity_poly.entity_id
_entity_poly.type
_entity_poly.pdbx_seq_one_letter_code
_entity_poly.pdbx_strand_id
1 'polypeptide(L)'
;MANCIVCGEKLSELAVFHNMPASAQDFPRKEDLEREKPVDLPLCQCLHCGLVQFDTEPVPYYKDVIRAGGGTTTMRRLREEEYTKLLSYLHNKGQKEPVILELGSGQGEFLKMWEGVDRGALTPYTFGIEHKKSLVEKGRAAGLPLYEGFPEENYSLKGLTALSPDGKQEKEVGEEVDAMVQFNFLEHQKDPKGMLDYAYTHLRAGGIFLLTVPSFHYILENKSYYELLRDHISNFTEESLQYLSQEAGFSLLESRVINRDTIEFILQKEAKENLSIFRYSGQKIDISPLLENEKEIQEDVEAHIAKLKEKGERMAIWGASHQGLTLLSTTALKDAVSYIIDSAPFKQGLYSPASHVLIVPPKHFQEEPVDEILIVAPGYTDEIAGIIKRDFQPCPRILALRGERITEL
;
A
#
# COMPACT_ATOMS: atom_id res chain seq x y z
N MET A 1 -17.56 -5.16 19.59
CA MET A 1 -16.18 -4.61 19.47
C MET A 1 -15.24 -5.80 19.41
N ALA A 2 -14.52 -5.92 18.32
CA ALA A 2 -13.49 -6.93 18.15
C ALA A 2 -12.26 -6.62 19.03
N ASN A 3 -11.32 -7.53 19.05
CA ASN A 3 -10.05 -7.36 19.74
C ASN A 3 -8.98 -6.89 18.76
N CYS A 4 -7.93 -6.26 19.28
CA CYS A 4 -6.77 -5.85 18.52
C CYS A 4 -6.10 -7.07 17.85
N ILE A 5 -5.85 -7.00 16.55
CA ILE A 5 -5.21 -8.09 15.79
C ILE A 5 -3.73 -8.30 16.12
N VAL A 6 -3.10 -7.37 16.87
CA VAL A 6 -1.70 -7.47 17.31
C VAL A 6 -1.58 -8.03 18.71
N CYS A 7 -2.28 -7.45 19.69
CA CYS A 7 -2.09 -7.80 21.11
C CYS A 7 -3.29 -8.48 21.78
N GLY A 8 -4.43 -8.59 21.09
CA GLY A 8 -5.65 -9.21 21.60
C GLY A 8 -6.46 -8.37 22.59
N GLU A 9 -5.99 -7.18 22.97
CA GLU A 9 -6.70 -6.27 23.88
C GLU A 9 -7.91 -5.61 23.21
N LYS A 10 -8.82 -5.06 24.02
CA LYS A 10 -10.04 -4.42 23.52
C LYS A 10 -9.75 -3.16 22.72
N LEU A 11 -10.49 -3.00 21.64
CA LEU A 11 -10.45 -1.80 20.82
C LEU A 11 -11.34 -0.68 21.39
N SER A 12 -10.91 0.57 21.15
CA SER A 12 -11.70 1.79 21.39
C SER A 12 -12.08 2.39 20.04
N GLU A 13 -13.35 2.53 19.76
CA GLU A 13 -13.83 3.16 18.53
C GLU A 13 -13.39 4.62 18.46
N LEU A 14 -12.89 5.03 17.30
CA LEU A 14 -12.54 6.41 16.97
C LEU A 14 -13.68 7.08 16.20
N ALA A 15 -14.10 6.47 15.08
CA ALA A 15 -15.24 6.88 14.27
C ALA A 15 -15.69 5.75 13.34
N VAL A 16 -16.79 5.96 12.63
CA VAL A 16 -17.25 5.10 11.54
C VAL A 16 -17.25 5.92 10.25
N PHE A 17 -16.51 5.48 9.24
CA PHE A 17 -16.55 6.05 7.88
C PHE A 17 -17.62 5.30 7.07
N HIS A 18 -18.60 6.04 6.57
CA HIS A 18 -19.76 5.48 5.88
C HIS A 18 -19.58 5.45 4.37
N ASN A 19 -20.29 4.53 3.71
CA ASN A 19 -20.32 4.41 2.24
C ASN A 19 -18.95 4.20 1.60
N MET A 20 -18.02 3.58 2.30
CA MET A 20 -16.68 3.30 1.81
C MET A 20 -16.68 2.19 0.74
N PRO A 21 -15.73 2.19 -0.21
CA PRO A 21 -15.57 1.07 -1.14
C PRO A 21 -15.30 -0.24 -0.39
N ALA A 22 -15.97 -1.32 -0.79
CA ALA A 22 -15.73 -2.64 -0.20
C ALA A 22 -14.35 -3.19 -0.53
N SER A 23 -13.72 -2.69 -1.59
CA SER A 23 -12.38 -3.04 -2.03
C SER A 23 -11.74 -1.91 -2.84
N ALA A 24 -10.39 -1.88 -2.90
CA ALA A 24 -9.65 -0.96 -3.76
C ALA A 24 -9.07 -1.65 -5.02
N GLN A 25 -9.12 -2.98 -5.12
CA GLN A 25 -8.49 -3.77 -6.18
C GLN A 25 -9.43 -4.74 -6.89
N ASP A 26 -10.62 -5.00 -6.35
CA ASP A 26 -11.64 -5.84 -6.96
C ASP A 26 -12.73 -4.96 -7.58
N PHE A 27 -12.66 -4.82 -8.92
CA PHE A 27 -13.56 -3.97 -9.69
C PHE A 27 -14.73 -4.80 -10.21
N PRO A 28 -16.00 -4.47 -9.84
CA PRO A 28 -17.15 -5.26 -10.23
C PRO A 28 -17.43 -5.19 -11.73
N ARG A 29 -17.98 -6.28 -12.27
CA ARG A 29 -18.53 -6.31 -13.61
C ARG A 29 -19.98 -5.83 -13.57
N LYS A 30 -20.56 -5.55 -14.73
CA LYS A 30 -21.94 -5.08 -14.85
C LYS A 30 -22.95 -6.03 -14.18
N GLU A 31 -22.74 -7.32 -14.28
CA GLU A 31 -23.58 -8.37 -13.67
C GLU A 31 -23.49 -8.45 -12.14
N ASP A 32 -22.43 -7.87 -11.55
CA ASP A 32 -22.17 -7.92 -10.12
C ASP A 32 -22.71 -6.70 -9.36
N LEU A 33 -23.11 -5.63 -10.08
CA LEU A 33 -23.48 -4.31 -9.49
C LEU A 33 -24.66 -4.39 -8.51
N GLU A 34 -25.61 -5.30 -8.72
CA GLU A 34 -26.73 -5.46 -7.80
C GLU A 34 -26.31 -6.03 -6.43
N ARG A 35 -25.22 -6.77 -6.38
CA ARG A 35 -24.70 -7.45 -5.19
C ARG A 35 -23.62 -6.63 -4.48
N GLU A 36 -22.80 -5.91 -5.27
CA GLU A 36 -21.75 -5.05 -4.74
C GLU A 36 -22.37 -3.84 -4.05
N LYS A 37 -21.94 -3.58 -2.81
CA LYS A 37 -22.46 -2.51 -1.98
C LYS A 37 -21.34 -1.78 -1.24
N PRO A 38 -21.50 -0.48 -0.95
CA PRO A 38 -20.62 0.20 -0.02
C PRO A 38 -20.66 -0.45 1.36
N VAL A 39 -19.58 -0.26 2.10
CA VAL A 39 -19.42 -0.75 3.47
C VAL A 39 -19.20 0.40 4.44
N ASP A 40 -19.56 0.18 5.70
CA ASP A 40 -19.15 1.04 6.79
C ASP A 40 -17.85 0.51 7.39
N LEU A 41 -16.88 1.39 7.60
CA LEU A 41 -15.58 1.07 8.16
C LEU A 41 -15.43 1.69 9.55
N PRO A 42 -15.68 0.94 10.63
CA PRO A 42 -15.38 1.38 11.99
C PRO A 42 -13.87 1.46 12.18
N LEU A 43 -13.32 2.67 12.33
CA LEU A 43 -11.93 2.90 12.67
C LEU A 43 -11.77 2.85 14.19
N CYS A 44 -10.90 1.98 14.67
CA CYS A 44 -10.71 1.72 16.09
C CYS A 44 -9.21 1.81 16.45
N GLN A 45 -8.93 2.10 17.71
CA GLN A 45 -7.58 2.12 18.26
C GLN A 45 -7.45 1.17 19.44
N CYS A 46 -6.36 0.44 19.51
CA CYS A 46 -5.93 -0.29 20.70
C CYS A 46 -5.14 0.65 21.61
N LEU A 47 -5.66 0.94 22.80
CA LEU A 47 -4.96 1.80 23.76
C LEU A 47 -3.78 1.11 24.48
N HIS A 48 -3.61 -0.21 24.29
CA HIS A 48 -2.48 -0.96 24.83
C HIS A 48 -1.23 -0.88 23.94
N CYS A 49 -1.38 -1.13 22.63
CA CYS A 49 -0.26 -1.16 21.68
C CYS A 49 -0.22 0.02 20.70
N GLY A 50 -1.24 0.88 20.70
CA GLY A 50 -1.32 2.04 19.83
C GLY A 50 -1.84 1.76 18.40
N LEU A 51 -2.03 0.47 18.01
CA LEU A 51 -2.49 0.15 16.67
C LEU A 51 -3.85 0.77 16.37
N VAL A 52 -3.94 1.46 15.24
CA VAL A 52 -5.20 1.86 14.63
C VAL A 52 -5.57 0.83 13.56
N GLN A 53 -6.78 0.31 13.62
CA GLN A 53 -7.26 -0.71 12.70
C GLN A 53 -8.74 -0.53 12.38
N PHE A 54 -9.19 -1.12 11.28
CA PHE A 54 -10.63 -1.28 11.05
C PHE A 54 -11.17 -2.49 11.80
N ASP A 55 -12.33 -2.31 12.46
CA ASP A 55 -13.10 -3.41 13.08
C ASP A 55 -13.98 -4.08 12.00
N THR A 56 -13.33 -4.74 11.05
CA THR A 56 -13.98 -5.45 9.95
C THR A 56 -13.14 -6.65 9.51
N GLU A 57 -13.75 -7.56 8.77
CA GLU A 57 -12.99 -8.63 8.11
C GLU A 57 -12.11 -8.05 7.00
N PRO A 58 -10.86 -8.54 6.86
CA PRO A 58 -10.00 -8.13 5.77
C PRO A 58 -10.62 -8.49 4.41
N VAL A 59 -10.15 -7.85 3.36
CA VAL A 59 -10.55 -8.20 1.98
C VAL A 59 -10.18 -9.66 1.67
N PRO A 60 -11.00 -10.41 0.88
CA PRO A 60 -10.73 -11.83 0.62
C PRO A 60 -9.38 -12.09 -0.07
N TYR A 61 -8.87 -11.10 -0.80
CA TYR A 61 -7.61 -11.16 -1.54
C TYR A 61 -6.43 -10.52 -0.78
N TYR A 62 -6.48 -10.38 0.53
CA TYR A 62 -5.43 -9.72 1.33
C TYR A 62 -4.01 -10.30 1.13
N LYS A 63 -3.91 -11.55 0.65
CA LYS A 63 -2.64 -12.19 0.27
C LYS A 63 -2.17 -11.81 -1.13
N ASP A 64 -3.06 -11.33 -2.01
CA ASP A 64 -2.84 -11.07 -3.45
C ASP A 64 -2.71 -9.57 -3.74
N VAL A 65 -1.99 -8.85 -2.91
CA VAL A 65 -1.87 -7.38 -3.02
C VAL A 65 -1.18 -6.97 -4.31
N ILE A 66 -1.79 -6.02 -5.02
CA ILE A 66 -1.20 -5.43 -6.24
C ILE A 66 -0.26 -4.29 -5.82
N ARG A 67 1.01 -4.39 -6.19
CA ARG A 67 1.98 -3.32 -5.96
C ARG A 67 1.72 -2.12 -6.87
N ALA A 68 1.50 -0.97 -6.27
CA ALA A 68 1.42 0.28 -6.99
C ALA A 68 2.83 0.82 -7.31
N GLY A 69 3.02 1.37 -8.52
CA GLY A 69 4.20 2.15 -8.88
C GLY A 69 5.53 1.42 -8.97
N GLY A 70 5.57 0.07 -8.92
CA GLY A 70 6.81 -0.73 -8.91
C GLY A 70 7.76 -0.52 -10.09
N GLY A 71 7.30 0.08 -11.20
CA GLY A 71 8.10 0.36 -12.39
C GLY A 71 8.61 1.80 -12.53
N THR A 72 8.26 2.72 -11.64
CA THR A 72 8.65 4.13 -11.76
C THR A 72 10.12 4.38 -11.44
N THR A 73 10.72 5.40 -12.06
CA THR A 73 12.11 5.83 -11.78
C THR A 73 12.30 6.22 -10.31
N THR A 74 11.32 6.89 -9.73
CA THR A 74 11.34 7.29 -8.32
C THR A 74 11.38 6.07 -7.40
N MET A 75 10.54 5.06 -7.65
CA MET A 75 10.52 3.84 -6.85
C MET A 75 11.82 3.04 -7.02
N ARG A 76 12.36 2.98 -8.23
CA ARG A 76 13.67 2.32 -8.47
C ARG A 76 14.77 2.94 -7.61
N ARG A 77 14.91 4.27 -7.65
CA ARG A 77 15.94 4.96 -6.85
C ARG A 77 15.75 4.72 -5.36
N LEU A 78 14.51 4.78 -4.88
CA LEU A 78 14.19 4.52 -3.48
C LEU A 78 14.62 3.10 -3.06
N ARG A 79 14.29 2.08 -3.86
CA ARG A 79 14.69 0.69 -3.56
C ARG A 79 16.21 0.51 -3.60
N GLU A 80 16.90 1.13 -4.55
CA GLU A 80 18.36 1.10 -4.62
C GLU A 80 19.01 1.72 -3.37
N GLU A 81 18.47 2.83 -2.86
CA GLU A 81 18.92 3.47 -1.60
C GLU A 81 18.68 2.55 -0.40
N GLU A 82 17.51 1.94 -0.29
CA GLU A 82 17.17 1.02 0.81
C GLU A 82 18.05 -0.24 0.79
N TYR A 83 18.28 -0.82 -0.39
CA TYR A 83 19.15 -1.99 -0.53
C TYR A 83 20.61 -1.67 -0.21
N THR A 84 21.11 -0.52 -0.66
CA THR A 84 22.46 -0.05 -0.29
C THR A 84 22.61 0.09 1.22
N LYS A 85 21.58 0.63 1.87
CA LYS A 85 21.54 0.77 3.32
C LYS A 85 21.50 -0.58 4.03
N LEU A 86 20.64 -1.52 3.60
CA LEU A 86 20.60 -2.87 4.11
C LEU A 86 21.97 -3.57 4.03
N LEU A 87 22.64 -3.44 2.87
CA LEU A 87 23.96 -4.01 2.66
C LEU A 87 25.01 -3.41 3.60
N SER A 88 24.90 -2.12 3.97
CA SER A 88 25.82 -1.51 4.92
C SER A 88 25.75 -2.15 6.31
N TYR A 89 24.54 -2.48 6.78
CA TYR A 89 24.35 -3.22 8.03
C TYR A 89 24.94 -4.63 7.97
N LEU A 90 24.73 -5.35 6.88
CA LEU A 90 25.26 -6.71 6.67
C LEU A 90 26.79 -6.71 6.57
N HIS A 91 27.38 -5.72 5.88
CA HIS A 91 28.81 -5.53 5.77
C HIS A 91 29.45 -5.30 7.16
N ASN A 92 28.86 -4.45 7.97
CA ASN A 92 29.35 -4.15 9.34
C ASN A 92 29.30 -5.40 10.25
N LYS A 93 28.48 -6.38 9.91
CA LYS A 93 28.41 -7.69 10.59
C LYS A 93 29.39 -8.73 10.01
N GLY A 94 30.24 -8.35 9.06
CA GLY A 94 31.22 -9.23 8.44
C GLY A 94 30.65 -10.23 7.43
N GLN A 95 29.40 -10.09 7.01
CA GLN A 95 28.82 -10.91 5.95
C GLN A 95 29.49 -10.57 4.62
N LYS A 96 29.78 -11.61 3.82
CA LYS A 96 30.33 -11.45 2.47
C LYS A 96 29.35 -11.87 1.39
N GLU A 97 28.60 -12.91 1.67
CA GLU A 97 27.64 -13.55 0.76
C GLU A 97 26.28 -13.70 1.44
N PRO A 98 25.61 -12.61 1.83
CA PRO A 98 24.35 -12.67 2.53
C PRO A 98 23.23 -13.26 1.67
N VAL A 99 22.38 -14.07 2.28
CA VAL A 99 21.12 -14.54 1.67
C VAL A 99 19.98 -13.64 2.13
N ILE A 100 19.24 -13.08 1.18
CA ILE A 100 18.20 -12.08 1.41
C ILE A 100 16.87 -12.58 0.82
N LEU A 101 15.84 -12.62 1.65
CA LEU A 101 14.48 -13.01 1.27
C LEU A 101 13.59 -11.78 1.13
N GLU A 102 12.83 -11.67 0.02
CA GLU A 102 11.73 -10.73 -0.13
C GLU A 102 10.39 -11.40 0.14
N LEU A 103 9.65 -10.88 1.15
CA LEU A 103 8.31 -11.33 1.52
C LEU A 103 7.24 -10.58 0.68
N GLY A 104 6.32 -11.31 0.04
CA GLY A 104 5.31 -10.73 -0.85
C GLY A 104 5.96 -10.11 -2.09
N SER A 105 6.78 -10.87 -2.81
CA SER A 105 7.64 -10.36 -3.88
C SER A 105 6.94 -10.00 -5.20
N GLY A 106 5.63 -10.23 -5.33
CA GLY A 106 4.91 -9.99 -6.58
C GLY A 106 5.46 -10.83 -7.72
N GLN A 107 5.68 -10.22 -8.89
CA GLN A 107 6.39 -10.88 -10.01
C GLN A 107 7.91 -10.63 -9.97
N GLY A 108 8.45 -10.11 -8.86
CA GLY A 108 9.87 -9.88 -8.64
C GLY A 108 10.39 -8.53 -9.14
N GLU A 109 9.51 -7.51 -9.23
CA GLU A 109 9.88 -6.18 -9.70
C GLU A 109 11.01 -5.58 -8.89
N PHE A 110 10.97 -5.75 -7.56
CA PHE A 110 11.99 -5.22 -6.66
C PHE A 110 13.22 -6.14 -6.59
N LEU A 111 13.05 -7.46 -6.70
CA LEU A 111 14.20 -8.37 -6.82
C LEU A 111 15.07 -8.02 -8.02
N LYS A 112 14.47 -7.64 -9.14
CA LYS A 112 15.21 -7.22 -10.33
C LYS A 112 16.06 -5.96 -10.11
N MET A 113 15.69 -5.09 -9.18
CA MET A 113 16.41 -3.85 -8.90
C MET A 113 17.78 -4.09 -8.26
N TRP A 114 18.02 -5.27 -7.67
CA TRP A 114 19.34 -5.66 -7.16
C TRP A 114 20.47 -5.62 -8.20
N GLU A 115 20.14 -5.73 -9.49
CA GLU A 115 21.11 -5.61 -10.58
C GLU A 115 21.81 -4.24 -10.59
N GLY A 116 21.11 -3.16 -10.22
CA GLY A 116 21.59 -1.78 -10.21
C GLY A 116 22.22 -1.31 -8.90
N VAL A 117 22.17 -2.11 -7.84
CA VAL A 117 22.62 -1.70 -6.50
C VAL A 117 24.15 -1.74 -6.40
N ASP A 118 24.77 -0.69 -5.84
CA ASP A 118 26.17 -0.74 -5.45
C ASP A 118 26.34 -1.67 -4.23
N ARG A 119 27.03 -2.77 -4.43
CA ARG A 119 27.21 -3.84 -3.46
C ARG A 119 28.56 -3.83 -2.76
N GLY A 120 29.46 -2.92 -3.18
CA GLY A 120 30.83 -2.90 -2.66
C GLY A 120 31.50 -4.27 -2.78
N ALA A 121 31.96 -4.82 -1.66
CA ALA A 121 32.62 -6.13 -1.57
C ALA A 121 31.65 -7.31 -1.29
N LEU A 122 30.32 -7.06 -1.28
CA LEU A 122 29.32 -8.07 -0.98
C LEU A 122 28.81 -8.76 -2.25
N THR A 123 28.52 -10.05 -2.14
CA THR A 123 27.79 -10.81 -3.15
C THR A 123 26.48 -11.29 -2.53
N PRO A 124 25.40 -10.48 -2.54
CA PRO A 124 24.12 -10.92 -2.00
C PRO A 124 23.50 -11.99 -2.90
N TYR A 125 22.84 -12.96 -2.29
CA TYR A 125 22.00 -13.95 -2.94
C TYR A 125 20.55 -13.64 -2.58
N THR A 126 19.69 -13.42 -3.55
CA THR A 126 18.32 -12.95 -3.32
C THR A 126 17.31 -13.95 -3.85
N PHE A 127 16.15 -14.03 -3.21
CA PHE A 127 14.98 -14.78 -3.67
C PHE A 127 13.71 -14.20 -3.04
N GLY A 128 12.55 -14.59 -3.56
CA GLY A 128 11.28 -14.09 -3.07
C GLY A 128 10.24 -15.18 -2.90
N ILE A 129 9.33 -14.97 -1.96
CA ILE A 129 8.10 -15.75 -1.82
C ILE A 129 6.90 -14.88 -2.16
N GLU A 130 5.95 -15.47 -2.87
CA GLU A 130 4.73 -14.82 -3.35
C GLU A 130 3.58 -15.83 -3.32
N HIS A 131 2.42 -15.42 -2.81
CA HIS A 131 1.25 -16.28 -2.70
C HIS A 131 0.63 -16.61 -4.06
N LYS A 132 0.59 -15.63 -4.95
CA LYS A 132 -0.12 -15.73 -6.24
C LYS A 132 0.71 -16.47 -7.29
N LYS A 133 0.36 -17.73 -7.52
CA LYS A 133 1.04 -18.60 -8.49
C LYS A 133 1.32 -17.95 -9.84
N SER A 134 0.34 -17.21 -10.40
CA SER A 134 0.52 -16.56 -11.71
C SER A 134 1.58 -15.47 -11.71
N LEU A 135 1.85 -14.79 -10.58
CA LEU A 135 2.94 -13.83 -10.44
C LEU A 135 4.28 -14.54 -10.33
N VAL A 136 4.33 -15.62 -9.54
CA VAL A 136 5.53 -16.48 -9.44
C VAL A 136 5.95 -17.03 -10.81
N GLU A 137 4.99 -17.55 -11.58
CA GLU A 137 5.26 -18.07 -12.93
C GLU A 137 5.82 -16.99 -13.87
N LYS A 138 5.27 -15.76 -13.82
CA LYS A 138 5.79 -14.62 -14.60
C LYS A 138 7.22 -14.25 -14.20
N GLY A 139 7.50 -14.16 -12.91
CA GLY A 139 8.84 -13.83 -12.43
C GLY A 139 9.86 -14.93 -12.75
N ARG A 140 9.49 -16.20 -12.61
CA ARG A 140 10.34 -17.33 -13.03
C ARG A 140 10.63 -17.33 -14.53
N ALA A 141 9.63 -17.01 -15.35
CA ALA A 141 9.82 -16.85 -16.79
C ALA A 141 10.79 -15.69 -17.14
N ALA A 142 10.93 -14.71 -16.26
CA ALA A 142 11.92 -13.64 -16.35
C ALA A 142 13.28 -13.99 -15.72
N GLY A 143 13.47 -15.25 -15.26
CA GLY A 143 14.72 -15.72 -14.67
C GLY A 143 14.91 -15.39 -13.18
N LEU A 144 13.85 -14.94 -12.48
CA LEU A 144 13.92 -14.57 -11.08
C LEU A 144 13.65 -15.77 -10.14
N PRO A 145 14.34 -15.87 -9.00
CA PRO A 145 14.17 -16.96 -8.03
C PRO A 145 12.95 -16.71 -7.14
N LEU A 146 11.77 -16.95 -7.69
CA LEU A 146 10.49 -16.78 -7.00
C LEU A 146 9.88 -18.13 -6.62
N TYR A 147 9.25 -18.18 -5.44
CA TYR A 147 8.62 -19.39 -4.92
C TYR A 147 7.19 -19.10 -4.48
N GLU A 148 6.28 -19.99 -4.85
CA GLU A 148 4.90 -19.94 -4.37
C GLU A 148 4.89 -20.25 -2.88
N GLY A 149 4.38 -19.32 -2.07
CA GLY A 149 4.34 -19.44 -0.63
C GLY A 149 3.83 -18.18 0.04
N PHE A 150 3.60 -18.32 1.35
CA PHE A 150 3.17 -17.23 2.21
C PHE A 150 3.94 -17.29 3.53
N PRO A 151 4.29 -16.17 4.17
CA PRO A 151 5.00 -16.15 5.45
C PRO A 151 4.08 -16.59 6.60
N GLU A 152 3.87 -17.89 6.71
CA GLU A 152 3.11 -18.54 7.77
C GLU A 152 3.91 -19.72 8.37
N GLU A 153 3.60 -20.11 9.59
CA GLU A 153 4.39 -20.97 10.47
C GLU A 153 4.96 -22.22 9.79
N ASN A 154 4.21 -22.83 8.87
CA ASN A 154 4.60 -24.10 8.24
C ASN A 154 5.35 -23.94 6.90
N TYR A 155 5.66 -22.71 6.46
CA TYR A 155 6.37 -22.51 5.21
C TYR A 155 7.89 -22.54 5.40
N SER A 156 8.54 -23.64 4.96
CA SER A 156 9.99 -23.84 5.06
C SER A 156 10.75 -23.18 3.93
N LEU A 157 11.89 -22.58 4.24
CA LEU A 157 12.84 -22.03 3.26
C LEU A 157 13.86 -23.07 2.77
N LYS A 158 13.98 -24.21 3.44
CA LYS A 158 15.02 -25.23 3.19
C LYS A 158 14.90 -25.81 1.78
N GLY A 159 16.03 -25.83 1.09
CA GLY A 159 16.14 -26.38 -0.27
C GLY A 159 15.67 -25.46 -1.38
N LEU A 160 15.25 -24.22 -1.04
CA LEU A 160 15.06 -23.18 -2.04
C LEU A 160 16.42 -22.70 -2.57
N THR A 161 16.44 -22.02 -3.71
CA THR A 161 17.65 -21.49 -4.34
C THR A 161 17.57 -19.97 -4.42
N ALA A 162 18.59 -19.28 -3.94
CA ALA A 162 18.78 -17.85 -4.12
C ALA A 162 19.80 -17.60 -5.23
N LEU A 163 19.62 -16.50 -5.98
CA LEU A 163 20.51 -16.12 -7.09
C LEU A 163 21.31 -14.86 -6.76
N SER A 164 22.54 -14.80 -7.26
CA SER A 164 23.25 -13.52 -7.33
C SER A 164 22.50 -12.53 -8.24
N PRO A 165 22.62 -11.19 -8.05
CA PRO A 165 21.87 -10.20 -8.83
C PRO A 165 22.07 -10.30 -10.35
N ASP A 166 23.19 -10.81 -10.81
CA ASP A 166 23.47 -11.05 -12.23
C ASP A 166 22.97 -12.43 -12.73
N GLY A 167 22.33 -13.22 -11.85
CA GLY A 167 21.78 -14.53 -12.15
C GLY A 167 22.78 -15.64 -12.46
N LYS A 168 24.11 -15.39 -12.26
CA LYS A 168 25.15 -16.35 -12.67
C LYS A 168 25.54 -17.33 -11.58
N GLN A 169 25.28 -17.01 -10.33
CA GLN A 169 25.65 -17.83 -9.20
C GLN A 169 24.39 -18.22 -8.41
N GLU A 170 24.36 -19.44 -7.95
CA GLU A 170 23.27 -20.00 -7.17
C GLU A 170 23.75 -20.37 -5.77
N LYS A 171 22.86 -20.26 -4.80
CA LYS A 171 23.11 -20.66 -3.42
C LYS A 171 21.86 -21.35 -2.86
N GLU A 172 22.07 -22.57 -2.34
CA GLU A 172 21.01 -23.28 -1.64
C GLU A 172 20.69 -22.56 -0.32
N VAL A 173 19.41 -22.39 -0.05
CA VAL A 173 18.89 -21.75 1.15
C VAL A 173 18.67 -22.78 2.24
N GLY A 174 19.11 -22.48 3.46
CA GLY A 174 18.78 -23.24 4.67
C GLY A 174 17.42 -22.79 5.24
N GLU A 175 17.19 -23.08 6.53
CA GLU A 175 15.98 -22.59 7.22
C GLU A 175 16.07 -21.12 7.60
N GLU A 176 17.27 -20.56 7.68
CA GLU A 176 17.49 -19.18 8.10
C GLU A 176 18.28 -18.40 7.04
N VAL A 177 17.93 -17.11 6.90
CA VAL A 177 18.55 -16.13 6.02
C VAL A 177 19.23 -15.01 6.81
N ASP A 178 20.12 -14.25 6.16
CA ASP A 178 20.86 -13.15 6.78
C ASP A 178 20.03 -11.87 6.87
N ALA A 179 19.16 -11.67 5.90
CA ALA A 179 18.24 -10.53 5.91
C ALA A 179 16.89 -10.86 5.25
N MET A 180 15.89 -10.08 5.62
CA MET A 180 14.58 -10.05 4.94
C MET A 180 14.22 -8.63 4.56
N VAL A 181 13.41 -8.50 3.51
CA VAL A 181 12.80 -7.24 3.10
C VAL A 181 11.31 -7.45 2.86
N GLN A 182 10.51 -6.44 3.21
CA GLN A 182 9.07 -6.42 2.98
C GLN A 182 8.61 -5.00 2.70
N PHE A 183 7.88 -4.80 1.61
CA PHE A 183 7.49 -3.47 1.17
C PHE A 183 5.97 -3.35 1.06
N ASN A 184 5.37 -2.55 1.94
CA ASN A 184 3.94 -2.20 1.94
C ASN A 184 3.05 -3.44 1.75
N PHE A 185 3.13 -4.37 2.69
CA PHE A 185 2.40 -5.64 2.66
C PHE A 185 1.80 -6.00 4.03
N LEU A 186 2.43 -5.54 5.13
CA LEU A 186 2.01 -5.85 6.50
C LEU A 186 0.66 -5.25 6.84
N GLU A 187 0.34 -4.08 6.33
CA GLU A 187 -0.91 -3.35 6.54
C GLU A 187 -2.15 -4.09 6.04
N HIS A 188 -1.97 -5.01 5.09
CA HIS A 188 -3.04 -5.83 4.53
C HIS A 188 -3.33 -7.10 5.36
N GLN A 189 -2.43 -7.47 6.26
CA GLN A 189 -2.44 -8.79 6.89
C GLN A 189 -3.41 -8.86 8.07
N LYS A 190 -4.22 -9.94 8.09
CA LYS A 190 -5.11 -10.23 9.23
C LYS A 190 -4.36 -10.68 10.49
N ASP A 191 -3.13 -11.14 10.34
CA ASP A 191 -2.23 -11.54 11.41
C ASP A 191 -0.84 -10.95 11.18
N PRO A 192 -0.66 -9.63 11.41
CA PRO A 192 0.63 -8.98 11.23
C PRO A 192 1.68 -9.50 12.21
N LYS A 193 1.26 -9.95 13.40
CA LYS A 193 2.19 -10.53 14.38
C LYS A 193 2.73 -11.86 13.90
N GLY A 194 1.88 -12.77 13.42
CA GLY A 194 2.31 -14.06 12.86
C GLY A 194 3.30 -13.92 11.72
N MET A 195 3.14 -12.87 10.87
CA MET A 195 4.10 -12.57 9.82
C MET A 195 5.47 -12.12 10.36
N LEU A 196 5.52 -11.30 11.40
CA LEU A 196 6.77 -10.92 12.04
C LEU A 196 7.39 -12.10 12.82
N ASP A 197 6.58 -12.94 13.44
CA ASP A 197 7.05 -14.18 14.11
C ASP A 197 7.68 -15.15 13.08
N TYR A 198 7.11 -15.25 11.88
CA TYR A 198 7.71 -15.97 10.76
C TYR A 198 9.09 -15.40 10.41
N ALA A 199 9.16 -14.07 10.21
CA ALA A 199 10.42 -13.40 9.92
C ALA A 199 11.46 -13.62 11.04
N TYR A 200 11.03 -13.53 12.30
CA TYR A 200 11.90 -13.82 13.45
C TYR A 200 12.44 -15.26 13.42
N THR A 201 11.58 -16.22 13.13
CA THR A 201 11.96 -17.65 13.11
C THR A 201 13.01 -17.92 12.03
N HIS A 202 12.84 -17.34 10.85
CA HIS A 202 13.67 -17.63 9.68
C HIS A 202 14.84 -16.64 9.45
N LEU A 203 15.03 -15.66 10.33
CA LEU A 203 16.25 -14.87 10.35
C LEU A 203 17.30 -15.50 11.27
N ARG A 204 18.56 -15.44 10.88
CA ARG A 204 19.69 -15.79 11.77
C ARG A 204 19.77 -14.85 12.96
N ALA A 205 20.39 -15.29 14.05
CA ALA A 205 20.68 -14.42 15.17
C ALA A 205 21.42 -13.16 14.71
N GLY A 206 20.90 -11.97 15.09
CA GLY A 206 21.39 -10.68 14.63
C GLY A 206 21.08 -10.38 13.16
N GLY A 207 20.26 -11.17 12.47
CA GLY A 207 19.79 -10.91 11.10
C GLY A 207 18.97 -9.60 11.00
N ILE A 208 18.93 -9.02 9.81
CA ILE A 208 18.34 -7.71 9.57
C ILE A 208 17.01 -7.84 8.83
N PHE A 209 15.99 -7.09 9.26
CA PHE A 209 14.72 -6.99 8.56
C PHE A 209 14.43 -5.54 8.18
N LEU A 210 14.36 -5.25 6.89
CA LEU A 210 13.91 -3.97 6.36
C LEU A 210 12.40 -4.09 6.08
N LEU A 211 11.62 -3.27 6.75
CA LEU A 211 10.15 -3.31 6.72
C LEU A 211 9.61 -1.92 6.39
N THR A 212 8.68 -1.84 5.43
CA THR A 212 7.96 -0.59 5.16
C THR A 212 6.45 -0.78 5.24
N VAL A 213 5.76 0.27 5.77
CA VAL A 213 4.30 0.37 5.82
C VAL A 213 3.86 1.81 5.60
N PRO A 214 2.62 2.07 5.11
CA PRO A 214 2.07 3.42 5.06
C PRO A 214 1.97 4.04 6.46
N SER A 215 2.21 5.35 6.54
CA SER A 215 2.16 6.14 7.78
C SER A 215 0.76 6.67 8.05
N PHE A 216 0.16 6.28 9.17
CA PHE A 216 -1.11 6.86 9.61
C PHE A 216 -0.94 8.32 10.04
N HIS A 217 0.23 8.71 10.58
CA HIS A 217 0.51 10.11 10.89
C HIS A 217 0.47 11.00 9.65
N TYR A 218 0.96 10.50 8.48
CA TYR A 218 0.85 11.23 7.22
C TYR A 218 -0.62 11.51 6.84
N ILE A 219 -1.49 10.50 7.01
CA ILE A 219 -2.94 10.65 6.75
C ILE A 219 -3.55 11.72 7.65
N LEU A 220 -3.19 11.72 8.94
CA LEU A 220 -3.67 12.71 9.92
C LEU A 220 -3.16 14.13 9.62
N GLU A 221 -1.87 14.29 9.36
CA GLU A 221 -1.23 15.58 9.07
C GLU A 221 -1.77 16.23 7.79
N ASN A 222 -2.05 15.42 6.77
CA ASN A 222 -2.62 15.88 5.51
C ASN A 222 -4.16 15.88 5.52
N LYS A 223 -4.79 15.51 6.64
CA LYS A 223 -6.24 15.44 6.80
C LYS A 223 -6.94 14.61 5.71
N SER A 224 -6.24 13.66 5.11
CA SER A 224 -6.67 12.96 3.89
C SER A 224 -7.49 11.71 4.21
N TYR A 225 -8.76 11.88 4.65
CA TYR A 225 -9.64 10.74 4.94
C TYR A 225 -9.79 9.78 3.76
N TYR A 226 -9.68 10.28 2.54
CA TYR A 226 -9.79 9.52 1.30
C TYR A 226 -8.60 8.59 1.02
N GLU A 227 -7.55 8.64 1.84
CA GLU A 227 -6.47 7.64 1.87
C GLU A 227 -6.86 6.38 2.66
N LEU A 228 -7.92 6.45 3.46
CA LEU A 228 -8.43 5.30 4.19
C LEU A 228 -9.09 4.31 3.23
N LEU A 229 -8.69 3.03 3.31
CA LEU A 229 -9.24 1.97 2.48
C LEU A 229 -9.30 0.66 3.24
N ARG A 230 -10.33 -0.14 2.96
CA ARG A 230 -10.56 -1.42 3.62
C ARG A 230 -9.41 -2.41 3.44
N ASP A 231 -8.68 -2.32 2.33
CA ASP A 231 -7.54 -3.19 2.03
C ASP A 231 -6.40 -3.03 3.05
N HIS A 232 -6.26 -1.86 3.69
CA HIS A 232 -5.35 -1.61 4.79
C HIS A 232 -6.06 -1.83 6.12
N ILE A 233 -6.18 -3.08 6.55
CA ILE A 233 -6.84 -3.42 7.81
C ILE A 233 -6.12 -2.78 9.01
N SER A 234 -4.80 -2.59 8.91
CA SER A 234 -3.94 -1.93 9.89
C SER A 234 -3.44 -0.58 9.39
N ASN A 235 -3.56 0.44 10.22
CA ASN A 235 -3.05 1.79 9.99
C ASN A 235 -1.93 2.05 11.02
N PHE A 236 -0.68 1.87 10.59
CA PHE A 236 0.46 1.93 11.50
C PHE A 236 0.92 3.36 11.76
N THR A 237 1.23 3.65 13.04
CA THR A 237 2.13 4.72 13.47
C THR A 237 3.49 4.12 13.78
N GLU A 238 4.54 4.97 13.93
CA GLU A 238 5.86 4.48 14.33
C GLU A 238 5.79 3.74 15.68
N GLU A 239 5.00 4.24 16.63
CA GLU A 239 4.85 3.65 17.96
C GLU A 239 4.20 2.27 17.90
N SER A 240 3.12 2.11 17.14
CA SER A 240 2.43 0.83 17.00
C SER A 240 3.26 -0.21 16.25
N LEU A 241 4.03 0.23 15.24
CA LEU A 241 4.95 -0.64 14.51
C LEU A 241 6.14 -1.04 15.39
N GLN A 242 6.65 -0.13 16.23
CA GLN A 242 7.72 -0.41 17.19
C GLN A 242 7.25 -1.44 18.24
N TYR A 243 6.05 -1.26 18.80
CA TYR A 243 5.46 -2.23 19.72
C TYR A 243 5.41 -3.62 19.10
N LEU A 244 4.80 -3.72 17.91
CA LEU A 244 4.66 -4.99 17.19
C LEU A 244 6.01 -5.65 16.90
N SER A 245 6.99 -4.86 16.43
CA SER A 245 8.33 -5.36 16.10
C SER A 245 9.05 -5.94 17.34
N GLN A 246 8.97 -5.24 18.47
CA GLN A 246 9.60 -5.69 19.71
C GLN A 246 8.91 -6.92 20.32
N GLU A 247 7.57 -6.98 20.27
CA GLU A 247 6.82 -8.16 20.67
C GLU A 247 7.18 -9.40 19.83
N ALA A 248 7.51 -9.20 18.56
CA ALA A 248 7.98 -10.28 17.70
C ALA A 248 9.45 -10.69 17.94
N GLY A 249 10.25 -9.88 18.66
CA GLY A 249 11.65 -10.20 18.99
C GLY A 249 12.67 -9.34 18.24
N PHE A 250 12.29 -8.16 17.74
CA PHE A 250 13.19 -7.29 17.01
C PHE A 250 13.55 -6.04 17.81
N SER A 251 14.81 -5.63 17.76
CA SER A 251 15.24 -4.29 18.15
C SER A 251 15.15 -3.35 16.94
N LEU A 252 14.74 -2.10 17.17
CA LEU A 252 14.72 -1.06 16.15
C LEU A 252 16.13 -0.44 16.06
N LEU A 253 16.77 -0.58 14.90
CA LEU A 253 18.07 0.06 14.62
C LEU A 253 17.88 1.45 14.04
N GLU A 254 16.91 1.62 13.15
CA GLU A 254 16.62 2.89 12.50
C GLU A 254 15.15 2.99 12.09
N SER A 255 14.59 4.20 12.25
CA SER A 255 13.29 4.61 11.73
C SER A 255 13.44 5.86 10.88
N ARG A 256 12.75 5.90 9.75
CA ARG A 256 12.59 7.12 8.94
C ARG A 256 11.27 7.09 8.16
N VAL A 257 10.79 8.27 7.78
CA VAL A 257 9.71 8.41 6.81
C VAL A 257 10.32 8.61 5.43
N ILE A 258 9.95 7.74 4.50
CA ILE A 258 10.38 7.78 3.09
C ILE A 258 9.20 8.13 2.20
N ASN A 259 9.47 8.61 0.99
CA ASN A 259 8.44 8.95 0.00
C ASN A 259 7.26 9.79 0.54
N ARG A 260 7.46 10.54 1.63
CA ARG A 260 6.49 11.38 2.37
C ARG A 260 5.52 10.60 3.29
N ASP A 261 5.08 9.41 2.88
CA ASP A 261 3.91 8.70 3.38
C ASP A 261 4.20 7.30 3.94
N THR A 262 5.45 6.89 3.94
CA THR A 262 5.83 5.51 4.25
C THR A 262 6.84 5.47 5.41
N ILE A 263 6.53 4.73 6.45
CA ILE A 263 7.46 4.40 7.54
C ILE A 263 8.38 3.28 7.05
N GLU A 264 9.70 3.49 7.16
CA GLU A 264 10.72 2.46 6.98
C GLU A 264 11.36 2.14 8.32
N PHE A 265 11.37 0.87 8.69
CA PHE A 265 12.12 0.35 9.83
C PHE A 265 13.25 -0.56 9.37
N ILE A 266 14.42 -0.37 9.97
CA ILE A 266 15.49 -1.35 9.95
C ILE A 266 15.53 -2.01 11.32
N LEU A 267 15.23 -3.28 11.34
CA LEU A 267 15.06 -4.11 12.53
C LEU A 267 16.18 -5.12 12.61
N GLN A 268 16.58 -5.52 13.81
CA GLN A 268 17.53 -6.60 14.06
C GLN A 268 16.89 -7.65 14.94
N LYS A 269 17.02 -8.93 14.54
CA LYS A 269 16.65 -10.05 15.40
C LYS A 269 17.50 -10.10 16.65
N GLU A 270 16.86 -10.08 17.81
CA GLU A 270 17.49 -10.14 19.13
C GLU A 270 16.96 -11.34 19.93
N ALA A 271 17.69 -11.74 20.97
CA ALA A 271 17.13 -12.63 21.98
C ALA A 271 16.02 -11.88 22.73
N LYS A 272 14.84 -12.48 22.84
CA LYS A 272 13.65 -11.80 23.40
C LYS A 272 13.87 -11.28 24.83
N GLU A 273 14.69 -11.99 25.62
CA GLU A 273 15.07 -11.58 26.97
C GLU A 273 15.89 -10.26 27.05
N ASN A 274 16.50 -9.85 25.94
CA ASN A 274 17.28 -8.62 25.85
C ASN A 274 16.46 -7.40 25.42
N LEU A 275 15.19 -7.61 25.06
CA LEU A 275 14.32 -6.54 24.53
C LEU A 275 13.54 -5.87 25.66
N SER A 276 13.48 -4.55 25.59
CA SER A 276 12.53 -3.75 26.36
C SER A 276 11.36 -3.39 25.45
N ILE A 277 10.20 -3.97 25.75
CA ILE A 277 9.00 -3.71 24.93
C ILE A 277 8.57 -2.25 25.13
N PHE A 278 8.41 -1.55 24.01
CA PHE A 278 7.86 -0.21 23.99
C PHE A 278 6.46 -0.21 24.61
N ARG A 279 6.21 0.72 25.51
CA ARG A 279 4.89 0.90 26.13
C ARG A 279 4.20 2.08 25.49
N TYR A 280 3.12 1.83 24.80
CA TYR A 280 2.27 2.88 24.29
C TYR A 280 1.68 3.71 25.44
N SER A 281 1.53 5.02 25.22
CA SER A 281 1.07 5.96 26.27
C SER A 281 -0.38 5.72 26.73
N GLY A 282 -1.15 4.96 25.97
CA GLY A 282 -2.60 4.81 26.17
C GLY A 282 -3.41 6.01 25.69
N GLN A 283 -2.78 6.99 25.05
CA GLN A 283 -3.46 8.18 24.56
C GLN A 283 -4.27 7.86 23.30
N LYS A 284 -5.53 8.30 23.30
CA LYS A 284 -6.38 8.21 22.11
C LYS A 284 -5.92 9.20 21.05
N ILE A 285 -5.73 8.72 19.82
CA ILE A 285 -5.40 9.57 18.68
C ILE A 285 -6.59 10.46 18.34
N ASP A 286 -6.33 11.75 18.12
CA ASP A 286 -7.34 12.70 17.63
C ASP A 286 -7.48 12.57 16.11
N ILE A 287 -8.66 12.12 15.67
CA ILE A 287 -9.03 12.00 14.25
C ILE A 287 -10.00 13.10 13.80
N SER A 288 -10.30 14.10 14.65
CA SER A 288 -11.16 15.23 14.29
C SER A 288 -10.76 15.88 12.96
N PRO A 289 -9.45 16.05 12.64
CA PRO A 289 -9.05 16.62 11.37
C PRO A 289 -9.50 15.83 10.13
N LEU A 290 -9.63 14.50 10.23
CA LEU A 290 -10.11 13.66 9.12
C LEU A 290 -11.62 13.85 8.92
N LEU A 291 -12.38 13.91 10.02
CA LEU A 291 -13.83 14.08 9.99
C LEU A 291 -14.24 15.47 9.51
N GLU A 292 -13.47 16.49 9.90
CA GLU A 292 -13.64 17.86 9.41
C GLU A 292 -13.38 17.95 7.91
N ASN A 293 -12.28 17.37 7.44
CA ASN A 293 -11.92 17.36 6.02
C ASN A 293 -12.93 16.58 5.17
N GLU A 294 -13.44 15.43 5.66
CA GLU A 294 -14.51 14.70 4.98
C GLU A 294 -15.72 15.59 4.72
N LYS A 295 -16.17 16.31 5.76
CA LYS A 295 -17.30 17.22 5.66
C LYS A 295 -17.03 18.40 4.71
N GLU A 296 -15.87 19.03 4.84
CA GLU A 296 -15.48 20.18 3.99
C GLU A 296 -15.41 19.78 2.50
N ILE A 297 -14.89 18.60 2.19
CA ILE A 297 -14.84 18.05 0.82
C ILE A 297 -16.26 17.75 0.32
N GLN A 298 -17.14 17.17 1.14
CA GLN A 298 -18.54 16.91 0.76
C GLN A 298 -19.25 18.22 0.41
N GLU A 299 -19.12 19.26 1.24
CA GLU A 299 -19.73 20.57 1.02
C GLU A 299 -19.17 21.25 -0.27
N ASP A 300 -17.86 21.18 -0.52
CA ASP A 300 -17.23 21.76 -1.73
C ASP A 300 -17.69 21.03 -2.99
N VAL A 301 -17.71 19.70 -2.95
CA VAL A 301 -18.20 18.85 -4.05
C VAL A 301 -19.65 19.14 -4.37
N GLU A 302 -20.54 19.23 -3.38
CA GLU A 302 -21.95 19.56 -3.58
C GLU A 302 -22.12 20.91 -4.24
N ALA A 303 -21.38 21.94 -3.77
CA ALA A 303 -21.40 23.27 -4.36
C ALA A 303 -20.89 23.29 -5.81
N HIS A 304 -19.85 22.49 -6.11
CA HIS A 304 -19.31 22.35 -7.45
C HIS A 304 -20.32 21.68 -8.41
N ILE A 305 -20.93 20.57 -7.98
CA ILE A 305 -21.92 19.82 -8.76
C ILE A 305 -23.17 20.68 -9.03
N ALA A 306 -23.60 21.49 -8.07
CA ALA A 306 -24.72 22.41 -8.28
C ALA A 306 -24.45 23.39 -9.45
N LYS A 307 -23.24 23.98 -9.47
CA LYS A 307 -22.80 24.87 -10.56
C LYS A 307 -22.70 24.15 -11.91
N LEU A 308 -22.21 22.91 -11.89
CA LEU A 308 -22.10 22.07 -13.10
C LEU A 308 -23.50 21.82 -13.70
N LYS A 309 -24.46 21.44 -12.86
CA LYS A 309 -25.86 21.20 -13.27
C LYS A 309 -26.56 22.45 -13.78
N GLU A 310 -26.34 23.63 -13.18
CA GLU A 310 -26.89 24.90 -13.64
C GLU A 310 -26.42 25.27 -15.06
N LYS A 311 -25.18 24.90 -15.40
CA LYS A 311 -24.59 25.11 -16.72
C LYS A 311 -24.96 24.05 -17.75
N GLY A 312 -25.52 22.90 -17.30
CA GLY A 312 -25.75 21.72 -18.12
C GLY A 312 -24.46 21.03 -18.58
N GLU A 313 -23.37 21.21 -17.82
CA GLU A 313 -22.05 20.67 -18.11
C GLU A 313 -21.88 19.27 -17.54
N ARG A 314 -20.95 18.51 -18.10
CA ARG A 314 -20.61 17.13 -17.74
C ARG A 314 -19.19 17.03 -17.22
N MET A 315 -18.95 16.11 -16.29
CA MET A 315 -17.62 15.86 -15.75
C MET A 315 -17.23 14.39 -15.78
N ALA A 316 -15.92 14.16 -15.82
CA ALA A 316 -15.30 12.84 -15.57
C ALA A 316 -14.26 12.95 -14.46
N ILE A 317 -13.85 11.79 -13.93
CA ILE A 317 -12.70 11.69 -13.03
C ILE A 317 -11.57 11.01 -13.79
N TRP A 318 -10.33 11.45 -13.57
CA TRP A 318 -9.14 10.70 -13.99
C TRP A 318 -8.47 10.09 -12.78
N GLY A 319 -8.45 8.76 -12.72
CA GLY A 319 -7.84 7.93 -11.69
C GLY A 319 -8.85 7.04 -10.96
N ALA A 320 -8.92 5.75 -11.35
CA ALA A 320 -9.56 4.71 -10.56
C ALA A 320 -8.58 4.21 -9.47
N SER A 321 -7.98 5.16 -8.72
CA SER A 321 -7.16 4.92 -7.54
C SER A 321 -8.05 4.76 -6.31
N HIS A 322 -7.51 4.22 -5.20
CA HIS A 322 -8.27 4.12 -3.95
C HIS A 322 -8.83 5.47 -3.50
N GLN A 323 -8.06 6.56 -3.65
CA GLN A 323 -8.52 7.91 -3.32
C GLN A 323 -9.72 8.33 -4.19
N GLY A 324 -9.65 8.11 -5.51
CA GLY A 324 -10.75 8.40 -6.43
C GLY A 324 -12.00 7.58 -6.14
N LEU A 325 -11.83 6.30 -5.79
CA LEU A 325 -12.93 5.41 -5.42
C LEU A 325 -13.59 5.87 -4.11
N THR A 326 -12.81 6.24 -3.09
CA THR A 326 -13.33 6.75 -1.83
C THR A 326 -14.08 8.07 -2.02
N LEU A 327 -13.51 9.05 -2.73
CA LEU A 327 -14.19 10.32 -3.01
C LEU A 327 -15.50 10.10 -3.77
N LEU A 328 -15.51 9.23 -4.78
CA LEU A 328 -16.73 8.90 -5.53
C LEU A 328 -17.82 8.32 -4.63
N SER A 329 -17.49 7.40 -3.75
CA SER A 329 -18.48 6.69 -2.94
C SER A 329 -19.00 7.48 -1.75
N THR A 330 -18.16 8.36 -1.18
CA THR A 330 -18.48 9.13 0.03
C THR A 330 -19.02 10.53 -0.24
N THR A 331 -19.04 10.97 -1.50
CA THR A 331 -19.54 12.31 -1.91
C THR A 331 -20.62 12.20 -2.99
N ALA A 332 -21.20 13.35 -3.35
CA ALA A 332 -22.17 13.44 -4.44
C ALA A 332 -21.54 13.27 -5.85
N LEU A 333 -20.22 13.08 -5.96
CA LEU A 333 -19.54 12.84 -7.25
C LEU A 333 -20.11 11.63 -8.00
N LYS A 334 -20.49 10.55 -7.29
CA LYS A 334 -21.07 9.35 -7.91
C LYS A 334 -22.29 9.62 -8.80
N ASP A 335 -23.08 10.67 -8.48
CA ASP A 335 -24.31 11.01 -9.19
C ASP A 335 -24.07 12.07 -10.29
N ALA A 336 -22.86 12.58 -10.45
CA ALA A 336 -22.49 13.64 -11.37
C ALA A 336 -21.44 13.22 -12.40
N VAL A 337 -20.59 12.25 -12.07
CA VAL A 337 -19.49 11.78 -12.92
C VAL A 337 -20.03 10.85 -14.01
N SER A 338 -19.74 11.17 -15.27
CA SER A 338 -20.16 10.36 -16.43
C SER A 338 -19.38 9.05 -16.53
N TYR A 339 -18.07 9.10 -16.28
CA TYR A 339 -17.17 7.94 -16.32
C TYR A 339 -15.86 8.24 -15.60
N ILE A 340 -15.07 7.18 -15.31
CA ILE A 340 -13.72 7.30 -14.77
C ILE A 340 -12.73 6.97 -15.87
N ILE A 341 -11.74 7.84 -16.10
CA ILE A 341 -10.62 7.58 -17.00
C ILE A 341 -9.50 6.89 -16.21
N ASP A 342 -9.02 5.75 -16.68
CA ASP A 342 -7.84 5.09 -16.13
C ASP A 342 -7.01 4.43 -17.22
N SER A 343 -5.68 4.60 -17.15
CA SER A 343 -4.74 4.07 -18.13
C SER A 343 -4.47 2.56 -17.98
N ALA A 344 -4.82 1.96 -16.82
CA ALA A 344 -4.58 0.55 -16.55
C ALA A 344 -5.57 -0.36 -17.30
N PRO A 345 -5.12 -1.17 -18.29
CA PRO A 345 -6.03 -1.94 -19.13
C PRO A 345 -6.92 -2.94 -18.37
N PHE A 346 -6.44 -3.47 -17.22
CA PHE A 346 -7.17 -4.46 -16.45
C PHE A 346 -8.38 -3.88 -15.70
N LYS A 347 -8.50 -2.55 -15.56
CA LYS A 347 -9.64 -1.86 -14.96
C LYS A 347 -10.69 -1.45 -15.99
N GLN A 348 -10.28 -1.26 -17.25
CA GLN A 348 -11.13 -0.74 -18.32
C GLN A 348 -12.28 -1.68 -18.65
N GLY A 349 -13.49 -1.14 -18.76
CA GLY A 349 -14.73 -1.90 -18.97
C GLY A 349 -15.34 -2.46 -17.68
N LEU A 350 -14.69 -2.27 -16.53
CA LEU A 350 -15.21 -2.60 -15.21
C LEU A 350 -15.80 -1.34 -14.54
N TYR A 351 -16.39 -1.51 -13.38
CA TYR A 351 -17.04 -0.42 -12.65
C TYR A 351 -16.31 -0.15 -11.33
N SER A 352 -16.41 1.09 -10.85
CA SER A 352 -15.91 1.43 -9.51
C SER A 352 -16.71 0.74 -8.43
N PRO A 353 -16.06 0.18 -7.38
CA PRO A 353 -16.75 -0.32 -6.19
C PRO A 353 -17.59 0.79 -5.54
N ALA A 354 -18.70 0.42 -4.91
CA ALA A 354 -19.64 1.26 -4.20
C ALA A 354 -20.36 2.34 -5.03
N SER A 355 -19.69 3.00 -5.96
CA SER A 355 -20.24 4.10 -6.76
C SER A 355 -20.73 3.67 -8.15
N HIS A 356 -20.32 2.51 -8.64
CA HIS A 356 -20.75 1.87 -9.90
C HIS A 356 -20.58 2.74 -11.15
N VAL A 357 -19.56 3.59 -11.18
CA VAL A 357 -19.20 4.41 -12.35
C VAL A 357 -18.29 3.60 -13.27
N LEU A 358 -18.57 3.62 -14.59
CA LEU A 358 -17.81 2.88 -15.60
C LEU A 358 -16.37 3.41 -15.71
N ILE A 359 -15.39 2.50 -15.77
CA ILE A 359 -13.98 2.84 -16.00
C ILE A 359 -13.66 2.66 -17.47
N VAL A 360 -13.11 3.70 -18.10
CA VAL A 360 -12.84 3.77 -19.54
C VAL A 360 -11.38 4.12 -19.85
N PRO A 361 -10.86 3.72 -21.03
CA PRO A 361 -9.54 4.18 -21.48
C PRO A 361 -9.55 5.69 -21.83
N PRO A 362 -8.38 6.38 -21.80
CA PRO A 362 -8.29 7.80 -22.16
C PRO A 362 -8.88 8.17 -23.53
N LYS A 363 -8.79 7.28 -24.52
CA LYS A 363 -9.36 7.48 -25.86
C LYS A 363 -10.88 7.63 -25.87
N HIS A 364 -11.60 7.17 -24.86
CA HIS A 364 -13.05 7.27 -24.73
C HIS A 364 -13.53 8.73 -24.71
N PHE A 365 -12.72 9.67 -24.24
CA PHE A 365 -13.01 11.09 -24.26
C PHE A 365 -13.35 11.59 -25.67
N GLN A 366 -12.74 11.05 -26.74
CA GLN A 366 -13.01 11.43 -28.12
C GLN A 366 -14.41 10.97 -28.60
N GLU A 367 -14.93 9.89 -28.02
CA GLU A 367 -16.25 9.34 -28.33
C GLU A 367 -17.33 10.05 -27.51
N GLU A 368 -17.02 10.38 -26.26
CA GLU A 368 -17.95 11.00 -25.32
C GLU A 368 -17.24 12.10 -24.50
N PRO A 369 -17.02 13.30 -25.10
CA PRO A 369 -16.35 14.39 -24.42
C PRO A 369 -17.15 14.93 -23.24
N VAL A 370 -16.43 15.43 -22.22
CA VAL A 370 -16.96 16.13 -21.04
C VAL A 370 -16.35 17.51 -20.92
N ASP A 371 -17.01 18.41 -20.17
CA ASP A 371 -16.58 19.80 -19.99
C ASP A 371 -15.49 19.95 -18.93
N GLU A 372 -15.46 19.03 -17.95
CA GLU A 372 -14.49 19.05 -16.86
C GLU A 372 -13.91 17.65 -16.58
N ILE A 373 -12.63 17.61 -16.22
CA ILE A 373 -11.97 16.39 -15.70
C ILE A 373 -11.33 16.72 -14.35
N LEU A 374 -11.81 16.04 -13.30
CA LEU A 374 -11.20 16.07 -11.98
C LEU A 374 -10.11 14.99 -11.89
N ILE A 375 -8.86 15.40 -11.70
CA ILE A 375 -7.74 14.48 -11.50
C ILE A 375 -7.67 14.08 -10.02
N VAL A 376 -7.76 12.78 -9.76
CA VAL A 376 -7.59 12.18 -8.42
C VAL A 376 -6.46 11.15 -8.47
N ALA A 377 -5.27 11.64 -8.68
CA ALA A 377 -4.04 10.87 -8.74
C ALA A 377 -2.89 11.70 -8.16
N PRO A 378 -2.82 11.89 -6.83
CA PRO A 378 -1.74 12.64 -6.19
C PRO A 378 -0.37 12.09 -6.60
N GLY A 379 0.57 12.95 -6.92
CA GLY A 379 1.87 12.55 -7.46
C GLY A 379 1.95 12.43 -8.98
N TYR A 380 0.81 12.29 -9.69
CA TYR A 380 0.74 12.26 -11.16
C TYR A 380 -0.11 13.39 -11.75
N THR A 381 -0.59 14.31 -10.92
CA THR A 381 -1.53 15.39 -11.33
C THR A 381 -0.98 16.20 -12.49
N ASP A 382 0.26 16.66 -12.42
CA ASP A 382 0.86 17.51 -13.47
C ASP A 382 1.11 16.72 -14.78
N GLU A 383 1.52 15.45 -14.68
CA GLU A 383 1.70 14.57 -15.84
C GLU A 383 0.37 14.34 -16.55
N ILE A 384 -0.68 14.00 -15.80
CA ILE A 384 -2.02 13.77 -16.33
C ILE A 384 -2.59 15.05 -16.94
N ALA A 385 -2.43 16.21 -16.28
CA ALA A 385 -2.85 17.51 -16.83
C ALA A 385 -2.14 17.80 -18.16
N GLY A 386 -0.85 17.45 -18.27
CA GLY A 386 -0.08 17.56 -19.52
C GLY A 386 -0.63 16.67 -20.64
N ILE A 387 -1.03 15.42 -20.31
CA ILE A 387 -1.67 14.50 -21.26
C ILE A 387 -3.01 15.07 -21.74
N ILE A 388 -3.87 15.54 -20.82
CA ILE A 388 -5.17 16.13 -21.18
C ILE A 388 -4.99 17.33 -22.10
N LYS A 389 -4.12 18.28 -21.76
CA LYS A 389 -3.85 19.49 -22.56
C LYS A 389 -3.36 19.16 -23.97
N ARG A 390 -2.58 18.10 -24.13
CA ARG A 390 -2.00 17.68 -25.41
C ARG A 390 -2.97 16.89 -26.28
N ASP A 391 -3.71 15.93 -25.67
CA ASP A 391 -4.36 14.85 -26.41
C ASP A 391 -5.89 15.00 -26.49
N PHE A 392 -6.52 15.87 -25.66
CA PHE A 392 -7.97 15.98 -25.56
C PHE A 392 -8.47 17.24 -26.31
N GLN A 393 -9.40 17.05 -27.26
CA GLN A 393 -9.97 18.13 -28.05
C GLN A 393 -11.52 17.99 -28.18
N PRO A 394 -12.31 19.01 -27.81
CA PRO A 394 -11.87 20.25 -27.18
C PRO A 394 -11.25 19.99 -25.81
N CYS A 395 -10.29 20.81 -25.38
CA CYS A 395 -9.65 20.64 -24.06
C CYS A 395 -10.68 20.96 -22.96
N PRO A 396 -10.98 20.00 -22.06
CA PRO A 396 -11.86 20.24 -20.93
C PRO A 396 -11.19 21.13 -19.87
N ARG A 397 -11.97 21.70 -18.96
CA ARG A 397 -11.39 22.29 -17.74
C ARG A 397 -10.76 21.20 -16.90
N ILE A 398 -9.55 21.45 -16.45
CA ILE A 398 -8.76 20.48 -15.66
C ILE A 398 -8.81 20.88 -14.20
N LEU A 399 -9.30 20.00 -13.39
CA LEU A 399 -9.50 20.21 -11.96
C LEU A 399 -8.66 19.23 -11.15
N ALA A 400 -8.28 19.63 -9.95
CA ALA A 400 -7.66 18.73 -8.95
C ALA A 400 -8.20 19.03 -7.55
N LEU A 401 -8.25 18.00 -6.71
CA LEU A 401 -8.51 18.19 -5.28
C LEU A 401 -7.22 18.65 -4.60
N ARG A 402 -7.26 19.82 -3.95
CA ARG A 402 -6.15 20.38 -3.17
C ARG A 402 -6.63 20.71 -1.76
N GLY A 403 -6.13 19.95 -0.78
CA GLY A 403 -6.68 19.99 0.57
C GLY A 403 -8.15 19.57 0.56
N GLU A 404 -9.03 20.47 0.95
CA GLU A 404 -10.48 20.26 1.01
C GLU A 404 -11.26 20.82 -0.20
N ARG A 405 -10.58 21.32 -1.25
CA ARG A 405 -11.24 22.04 -2.36
C ARG A 405 -10.87 21.53 -3.73
N ILE A 406 -11.88 21.52 -4.61
CA ILE A 406 -11.70 21.34 -6.05
C ILE A 406 -11.19 22.66 -6.63
N THR A 407 -10.03 22.63 -7.28
CA THR A 407 -9.38 23.79 -7.87
C THR A 407 -9.04 23.55 -9.34
N GLU A 408 -9.15 24.59 -10.19
CA GLU A 408 -8.73 24.56 -11.61
C GLU A 408 -7.19 24.66 -11.71
N LEU A 409 -6.59 23.92 -12.69
CA LEU A 409 -5.14 23.84 -12.92
C LEU A 409 -4.69 24.70 -14.11
#